data_75e02a7ede3efdfa5e67855d1095b5a2
#
_entry.id   75e02a7ede3efdfa5e67855d1095b5a2
#
_cell.length_a   1.000
_cell.length_b   1.000
_cell.length_c   1.000
_cell.angle_alpha   90.00
_cell.angle_beta   90.00
_cell.angle_gamma   90.00
#
_symmetry.space_group_name_H-M   'P 1'
#
loop_
_entity.id
_entity.type
_entity.pdbx_description
1 polymer ?
#
loop_
_entity_poly.entity_id
_entity_poly.type
_entity_poly.pdbx_seq_one_letter_code
_entity_poly.pdbx_strand_id
1 'polypeptide(L)'
;MVQSFVLVKRQIAPDEVHLSECSAQSPIGLTLPEIVNTIVGDPVTLPATFQTNRQVVSVSWSKLDPRQPAKRIPVLKYLPMLQSTESYGSFKGRVVLEGRASLKIQRTTRKDGGTYVLMIMGEGFPTEEGFIEMNVLVPPKVKVGPTKPYVTAEGRSASLTCAVRDASPNVTSLRWEKDGTAIDTLRFDSKYSDGTLQSPDLLIHHVTRSDAGRYRCVAGHVVKPVSDSLTLEVRSTIVSVSDSLSVAVSDNAVLQCVAEGHPPPNVTWSRNGVRLRSTTKRLSRGVCTSSLVLPKVRLNATGTYVCTASNNVGKDDIKSVMLSIRVARTGGEGVDVLILVGAIAGGMWLVICLALAVYFVRRRRQRQEKKRFSFYYNMGRGQGDKGGDRPGEETLEVTRHPNLKPPVKPRSPSAPYGGIETIRRTSNKGKVRRYARALYCYRPAEENELALEVDDVIEVLEGEDGGWCLGYLSGRIGLFPSNYVKFLSASQVSAAKLRELYEPVESKSSSSKASL
;
A
#
# COMPACT_ATOMS: atom_id res chain seq x y z
N MET A 1 26.92 -15.52 -15.35
CA MET A 1 28.24 -15.70 -15.99
C MET A 1 29.06 -16.58 -15.06
N VAL A 2 29.17 -17.85 -15.41
CA VAL A 2 29.97 -18.85 -14.67
C VAL A 2 31.30 -18.91 -15.38
N GLN A 3 32.37 -18.49 -14.72
CA GLN A 3 33.72 -18.66 -15.25
C GLN A 3 34.25 -20.02 -14.79
N SER A 4 34.38 -20.90 -15.77
CA SER A 4 35.11 -22.17 -15.62
C SER A 4 36.62 -21.91 -15.64
N PHE A 5 37.29 -22.28 -14.56
CA PHE A 5 38.73 -22.34 -14.58
C PHE A 5 39.18 -23.68 -15.19
N VAL A 6 39.80 -23.59 -16.36
CA VAL A 6 40.47 -24.71 -17.02
C VAL A 6 41.90 -24.81 -16.47
N LEU A 7 42.19 -25.91 -15.77
CA LEU A 7 43.52 -26.27 -15.36
C LEU A 7 44.31 -26.84 -16.55
N VAL A 8 45.31 -26.08 -17.03
CA VAL A 8 46.26 -26.53 -18.07
C VAL A 8 47.25 -27.50 -17.41
N LYS A 9 47.14 -28.78 -17.76
CA LYS A 9 48.18 -29.77 -17.50
C LYS A 9 49.39 -29.51 -18.40
N ARG A 10 50.50 -29.12 -17.82
CA ARG A 10 51.82 -29.21 -18.52
C ARG A 10 52.26 -30.69 -18.50
N GLN A 11 52.40 -31.25 -19.69
CA GLN A 11 53.12 -32.50 -19.94
C GLN A 11 54.63 -32.25 -19.75
N ILE A 12 55.26 -32.99 -18.83
CA ILE A 12 56.70 -33.17 -18.75
C ILE A 12 56.94 -34.67 -19.02
N ALA A 13 57.83 -34.92 -19.99
CA ALA A 13 58.19 -36.26 -20.48
C ALA A 13 58.86 -37.13 -19.43
N PRO A 14 58.85 -38.47 -19.58
CA PRO A 14 59.18 -39.40 -18.52
C PRO A 14 60.68 -39.69 -18.49
N ASP A 15 61.30 -39.44 -17.35
CA ASP A 15 62.51 -40.20 -16.98
C ASP A 15 62.08 -41.25 -15.94
N GLU A 16 62.28 -42.49 -16.34
CA GLU A 16 62.02 -43.67 -15.54
C GLU A 16 62.92 -43.67 -14.27
N VAL A 17 62.33 -43.34 -13.15
CA VAL A 17 62.81 -43.80 -11.87
C VAL A 17 61.77 -44.74 -11.33
N HIS A 18 62.01 -46.05 -11.42
CA HIS A 18 61.29 -47.06 -10.68
C HIS A 18 61.45 -46.81 -9.18
N LEU A 19 60.67 -45.92 -8.64
CA LEU A 19 60.35 -45.99 -7.22
C LEU A 19 59.19 -47.00 -7.09
N SER A 20 59.54 -48.20 -6.64
CA SER A 20 58.52 -49.11 -6.13
C SER A 20 57.81 -48.37 -4.99
N GLU A 21 56.63 -47.78 -5.27
CA GLU A 21 55.69 -47.39 -4.24
C GLU A 21 55.34 -48.64 -3.47
N CYS A 22 56.01 -48.87 -2.35
CA CYS A 22 55.47 -49.65 -1.27
C CYS A 22 54.18 -48.94 -0.83
N SER A 23 53.10 -49.22 -1.50
CA SER A 23 51.75 -48.98 -0.98
C SER A 23 51.66 -49.85 0.29
N ALA A 24 52.07 -49.29 1.41
CA ALA A 24 51.79 -49.88 2.70
C ALA A 24 50.26 -49.85 2.86
N GLN A 25 49.60 -50.93 2.42
CA GLN A 25 48.18 -51.12 2.69
C GLN A 25 48.04 -51.00 4.22
N SER A 26 47.24 -50.04 4.64
CA SER A 26 46.85 -49.87 6.04
C SER A 26 46.44 -51.25 6.58
N PRO A 27 47.00 -51.70 7.72
CA PRO A 27 46.70 -52.99 8.30
C PRO A 27 45.22 -53.11 8.74
N ILE A 28 44.47 -52.01 8.68
CA ILE A 28 43.02 -51.92 8.96
C ILE A 28 42.32 -51.35 7.75
N GLY A 29 41.41 -52.10 7.13
CA GLY A 29 40.50 -51.59 6.13
C GLY A 29 39.34 -50.82 6.82
N LEU A 30 39.54 -49.53 7.09
CA LEU A 30 38.53 -48.69 7.74
C LEU A 30 37.59 -48.06 6.67
N THR A 31 36.27 -48.19 6.86
CA THR A 31 35.25 -47.62 5.98
C THR A 31 34.26 -46.79 6.78
N LEU A 32 34.13 -45.54 6.40
CA LEU A 32 33.26 -44.53 7.01
C LEU A 32 32.63 -43.66 5.91
N PRO A 33 31.39 -43.18 6.09
CA PRO A 33 30.84 -42.13 5.25
C PRO A 33 31.48 -40.78 5.61
N GLU A 34 31.64 -39.91 4.64
CA GLU A 34 32.15 -38.55 4.88
C GLU A 34 31.18 -37.69 5.69
N ILE A 35 29.89 -37.82 5.41
CA ILE A 35 28.84 -36.96 5.99
C ILE A 35 27.64 -37.80 6.47
N VAL A 36 27.16 -37.48 7.66
CA VAL A 36 25.92 -38.04 8.22
C VAL A 36 25.01 -36.90 8.64
N ASN A 37 23.79 -36.88 8.12
CA ASN A 37 22.78 -35.89 8.46
C ASN A 37 21.75 -36.48 9.44
N THR A 38 21.37 -35.69 10.43
CA THR A 38 20.30 -36.08 11.38
C THR A 38 19.45 -34.88 11.75
N ILE A 39 18.22 -35.11 12.25
CA ILE A 39 17.38 -34.05 12.78
C ILE A 39 17.57 -33.92 14.27
N VAL A 40 17.57 -32.70 14.78
CA VAL A 40 17.67 -32.41 16.22
C VAL A 40 16.62 -33.18 17.01
N GLY A 41 17.06 -33.92 18.05
CA GLY A 41 16.19 -34.77 18.88
C GLY A 41 16.11 -36.22 18.45
N ASP A 42 16.37 -36.52 17.18
CA ASP A 42 16.37 -37.88 16.67
C ASP A 42 17.65 -38.65 17.05
N PRO A 43 17.61 -40.00 17.15
CA PRO A 43 18.81 -40.81 17.28
C PRO A 43 19.55 -40.81 15.94
N VAL A 44 20.88 -40.91 16.02
CA VAL A 44 21.74 -41.05 14.84
C VAL A 44 22.83 -42.09 15.11
N THR A 45 23.11 -42.88 14.09
CA THR A 45 24.30 -43.77 14.10
C THR A 45 25.33 -43.22 13.14
N LEU A 46 26.57 -43.02 13.60
CA LEU A 46 27.74 -42.76 12.78
C LEU A 46 28.31 -44.14 12.41
N PRO A 47 28.03 -44.63 11.20
CA PRO A 47 28.38 -46.01 10.85
C PRO A 47 29.89 -46.09 10.59
N ALA A 48 30.49 -47.12 11.13
CA ALA A 48 31.91 -47.42 10.96
C ALA A 48 32.11 -48.93 10.89
N THR A 49 32.83 -49.35 9.88
CA THR A 49 33.25 -50.75 9.76
C THR A 49 34.75 -50.83 9.55
N PHE A 50 35.36 -51.84 10.09
CA PHE A 50 36.78 -52.11 9.86
C PHE A 50 37.05 -53.61 9.75
N GLN A 51 38.05 -53.96 8.99
CA GLN A 51 38.54 -55.32 8.81
C GLN A 51 39.99 -55.37 9.26
N THR A 52 40.30 -56.34 10.13
CA THR A 52 41.66 -56.61 10.60
C THR A 52 41.75 -58.04 11.09
N ASN A 53 42.91 -58.64 10.91
CA ASN A 53 43.30 -60.00 11.41
C ASN A 53 44.04 -59.87 12.72
N ARG A 54 44.28 -58.65 13.22
CA ARG A 54 45.04 -58.42 14.45
C ARG A 54 44.14 -58.04 15.63
N GLN A 55 44.65 -58.18 16.85
CA GLN A 55 43.88 -57.85 18.03
C GLN A 55 43.67 -56.33 18.18
N VAL A 56 42.42 -55.88 18.35
CA VAL A 56 42.10 -54.47 18.62
C VAL A 56 42.18 -54.22 20.12
N VAL A 57 43.04 -53.26 20.52
CA VAL A 57 43.22 -52.82 21.89
C VAL A 57 42.16 -51.81 22.32
N SER A 58 41.88 -50.84 21.49
CA SER A 58 40.83 -49.87 21.80
C SER A 58 40.19 -49.31 20.55
N VAL A 59 38.91 -48.95 20.69
CA VAL A 59 38.09 -48.18 19.73
C VAL A 59 37.66 -46.91 20.45
N SER A 60 38.03 -45.75 19.94
CA SER A 60 37.69 -44.50 20.60
C SER A 60 37.11 -43.50 19.61
N TRP A 61 36.01 -42.86 20.03
CA TRP A 61 35.40 -41.75 19.35
C TRP A 61 35.68 -40.44 20.07
N SER A 62 36.08 -39.44 19.33
CA SER A 62 36.25 -38.07 19.81
C SER A 62 35.57 -37.10 18.84
N LYS A 63 35.28 -35.90 19.30
CA LYS A 63 34.74 -34.81 18.47
C LYS A 63 35.79 -33.70 18.44
N LEU A 64 36.01 -33.09 17.27
CA LEU A 64 36.87 -31.91 17.14
C LEU A 64 36.18 -30.68 17.78
N ASP A 65 36.96 -29.91 18.52
CA ASP A 65 36.46 -28.65 19.07
C ASP A 65 36.37 -27.62 17.95
N PRO A 66 35.17 -27.05 17.66
CA PRO A 66 35.02 -26.07 16.60
C PRO A 66 35.88 -24.82 16.74
N ARG A 67 36.30 -24.49 17.98
CA ARG A 67 37.15 -23.32 18.28
C ARG A 67 38.62 -23.62 18.21
N GLN A 68 38.98 -24.86 18.44
CA GLN A 68 40.38 -25.36 18.46
C GLN A 68 40.42 -26.72 17.75
N PRO A 69 40.53 -26.78 16.40
CA PRO A 69 40.45 -28.03 15.65
C PRO A 69 41.50 -29.08 16.04
N ALA A 70 42.62 -28.66 16.64
CA ALA A 70 43.62 -29.57 17.19
C ALA A 70 43.18 -30.26 18.49
N LYS A 71 42.15 -29.73 19.18
CA LYS A 71 41.67 -30.28 20.44
C LYS A 71 40.56 -31.30 20.19
N ARG A 72 40.72 -32.47 20.73
CA ARG A 72 39.76 -33.57 20.69
C ARG A 72 38.96 -33.64 21.98
N ILE A 73 37.65 -33.61 21.88
CA ILE A 73 36.71 -33.79 22.98
C ILE A 73 36.34 -35.27 23.01
N PRO A 74 36.65 -36.03 24.06
CA PRO A 74 36.33 -37.44 24.12
C PRO A 74 34.83 -37.66 24.16
N VAL A 75 34.33 -38.65 23.40
CA VAL A 75 32.92 -39.02 23.28
C VAL A 75 32.68 -40.39 23.89
N LEU A 76 33.39 -41.39 23.39
CA LEU A 76 33.26 -42.78 23.83
C LEU A 76 34.59 -43.49 23.65
N LYS A 77 34.97 -44.40 24.61
CA LYS A 77 36.08 -45.32 24.49
C LYS A 77 35.60 -46.73 24.81
N TYR A 78 35.95 -47.66 23.96
CA TYR A 78 35.68 -49.07 24.14
C TYR A 78 36.99 -49.86 24.22
N LEU A 79 37.09 -50.72 25.21
CA LEU A 79 38.23 -51.62 25.44
C LEU A 79 37.76 -53.06 25.25
N PRO A 80 37.98 -53.69 24.06
CA PRO A 80 37.44 -55.01 23.73
C PRO A 80 37.89 -56.11 24.72
N MET A 81 39.15 -56.07 25.20
CA MET A 81 39.65 -57.05 26.14
C MET A 81 38.95 -57.01 27.51
N LEU A 82 38.50 -55.84 27.93
CA LEU A 82 37.77 -55.65 29.20
C LEU A 82 36.27 -55.63 29.02
N GLN A 83 35.80 -55.71 27.79
CA GLN A 83 34.38 -55.53 27.41
C GLN A 83 33.76 -54.26 28.03
N SER A 84 34.61 -53.26 28.26
CA SER A 84 34.25 -52.02 28.95
C SER A 84 34.05 -50.87 27.98
N THR A 85 32.92 -50.16 28.14
CA THR A 85 32.60 -48.97 27.37
C THR A 85 32.46 -47.78 28.32
N GLU A 86 33.16 -46.71 28.03
CA GLU A 86 33.14 -45.47 28.81
C GLU A 86 32.71 -44.32 27.92
N SER A 87 31.75 -43.49 28.37
CA SER A 87 31.30 -42.29 27.69
C SER A 87 31.63 -41.03 28.48
N TYR A 88 31.91 -39.92 27.78
CA TYR A 88 32.50 -38.73 28.39
C TYR A 88 31.63 -37.47 28.27
N GLY A 89 31.77 -36.58 29.23
CA GLY A 89 31.22 -35.23 29.16
C GLY A 89 29.73 -35.18 28.92
N SER A 90 29.32 -34.35 27.96
CA SER A 90 27.90 -34.17 27.56
C SER A 90 27.30 -35.39 26.86
N PHE A 91 28.12 -36.36 26.48
CA PHE A 91 27.69 -37.60 25.81
C PHE A 91 27.36 -38.72 26.81
N LYS A 92 27.72 -38.57 28.08
CA LYS A 92 27.49 -39.58 29.13
C LYS A 92 26.00 -39.96 29.19
N GLY A 93 25.72 -41.28 29.05
CA GLY A 93 24.38 -41.84 29.07
C GLY A 93 23.56 -41.59 27.80
N ARG A 94 24.15 -40.94 26.77
CA ARG A 94 23.45 -40.69 25.48
C ARG A 94 24.09 -41.41 24.29
N VAL A 95 25.25 -41.98 24.47
CA VAL A 95 26.00 -42.66 23.40
C VAL A 95 26.21 -44.13 23.71
N VAL A 96 26.18 -44.94 22.66
CA VAL A 96 26.38 -46.39 22.72
C VAL A 96 27.24 -46.81 21.53
N LEU A 97 28.15 -47.76 21.73
CA LEU A 97 28.83 -48.43 20.63
C LEU A 97 27.85 -49.43 20.00
N GLU A 98 27.65 -49.35 18.69
CA GLU A 98 26.78 -50.26 17.92
C GLU A 98 27.70 -51.13 17.02
N GLY A 99 27.59 -52.43 17.16
CA GLY A 99 28.50 -53.34 16.49
C GLY A 99 29.96 -53.25 17.01
N ARG A 100 30.93 -53.22 16.07
CA ARG A 100 32.36 -53.20 16.42
C ARG A 100 32.96 -51.79 16.54
N ALA A 101 32.36 -50.80 15.83
CA ALA A 101 32.95 -49.46 15.78
C ALA A 101 31.92 -48.32 15.62
N SER A 102 30.69 -48.57 15.20
CA SER A 102 29.69 -47.53 14.95
C SER A 102 29.29 -46.84 16.25
N LEU A 103 29.14 -45.51 16.21
CA LEU A 103 28.73 -44.70 17.35
C LEU A 103 27.24 -44.31 17.18
N LYS A 104 26.40 -44.71 18.13
CA LYS A 104 24.99 -44.31 18.18
C LYS A 104 24.81 -43.23 19.26
N ILE A 105 24.22 -42.11 18.85
CA ILE A 105 23.81 -41.03 19.74
C ILE A 105 22.28 -41.05 19.84
N GLN A 106 21.72 -41.28 21.04
CA GLN A 106 20.30 -41.56 21.24
C GLN A 106 19.40 -40.33 21.05
N ARG A 107 19.85 -39.15 21.43
CA ARG A 107 19.15 -37.88 21.28
C ARG A 107 20.13 -36.82 20.87
N THR A 108 20.04 -36.37 19.65
CA THR A 108 20.92 -35.35 19.11
C THR A 108 20.51 -33.95 19.56
N THR A 109 21.51 -33.14 19.84
CA THR A 109 21.34 -31.71 20.14
C THR A 109 22.09 -30.89 19.09
N ARG A 110 21.72 -29.60 18.92
CA ARG A 110 22.44 -28.70 18.00
C ARG A 110 23.96 -28.67 18.27
N LYS A 111 24.39 -28.86 19.53
CA LYS A 111 25.80 -28.86 19.92
C LYS A 111 26.55 -30.13 19.52
N ASP A 112 25.86 -31.18 19.16
CA ASP A 112 26.48 -32.44 18.75
C ASP A 112 26.99 -32.40 17.31
N GLY A 113 26.51 -31.47 16.46
CA GLY A 113 27.02 -31.28 15.09
C GLY A 113 28.51 -30.93 15.04
N GLY A 114 29.20 -31.43 14.01
CA GLY A 114 30.62 -31.22 13.76
C GLY A 114 31.38 -32.51 13.42
N THR A 115 32.69 -32.45 13.32
CA THR A 115 33.54 -33.56 12.89
C THR A 115 33.83 -34.50 14.02
N TYR A 116 33.53 -35.76 13.84
CA TYR A 116 33.84 -36.87 14.72
C TYR A 116 35.03 -37.64 14.17
N VAL A 117 35.91 -38.09 15.06
CA VAL A 117 37.10 -38.87 14.74
C VAL A 117 36.99 -40.22 15.41
N LEU A 118 37.02 -41.28 14.62
CA LEU A 118 37.20 -42.65 15.08
C LEU A 118 38.69 -42.96 15.10
N MET A 119 39.16 -43.49 16.19
CA MET A 119 40.53 -44.00 16.35
C MET A 119 40.48 -45.47 16.72
N ILE A 120 41.17 -46.30 15.97
CA ILE A 120 41.34 -47.72 16.26
C ILE A 120 42.79 -47.99 16.53
N MET A 121 43.06 -48.52 17.72
CA MET A 121 44.39 -48.95 18.14
C MET A 121 44.43 -50.47 18.25
N GLY A 122 45.38 -51.08 17.64
CA GLY A 122 45.63 -52.52 17.75
C GLY A 122 47.03 -52.86 18.15
N GLU A 123 47.28 -54.15 18.40
CA GLU A 123 48.59 -54.66 18.80
C GLU A 123 49.50 -54.78 17.56
N GLY A 124 50.65 -54.07 17.61
CA GLY A 124 51.68 -54.15 16.59
C GLY A 124 51.36 -53.44 15.24
N PHE A 125 50.45 -52.46 15.22
CA PHE A 125 50.24 -51.60 14.08
C PHE A 125 49.96 -50.14 14.48
N PRO A 126 50.14 -49.16 13.55
CA PRO A 126 49.83 -47.74 13.80
C PRO A 126 48.40 -47.53 14.10
N THR A 127 48.03 -46.48 14.86
CA THR A 127 46.66 -46.06 15.09
C THR A 127 46.05 -45.56 13.79
N GLU A 128 44.93 -46.14 13.41
CA GLU A 128 44.15 -45.70 12.25
C GLU A 128 43.06 -44.72 12.67
N GLU A 129 42.89 -43.67 11.88
CA GLU A 129 41.92 -42.62 12.12
C GLU A 129 40.97 -42.46 10.93
N GLY A 130 39.70 -42.22 11.23
CA GLY A 130 38.70 -41.89 10.25
C GLY A 130 37.81 -40.72 10.72
N PHE A 131 37.30 -39.96 9.78
CA PHE A 131 36.58 -38.73 10.06
C PHE A 131 35.15 -38.83 9.48
N ILE A 132 34.16 -38.37 10.24
CA ILE A 132 32.76 -38.23 9.82
C ILE A 132 32.31 -36.82 10.19
N GLU A 133 31.79 -36.08 9.24
CA GLU A 133 31.08 -34.84 9.52
C GLU A 133 29.61 -35.15 9.83
N MET A 134 29.16 -34.77 11.03
CA MET A 134 27.79 -34.92 11.45
C MET A 134 27.07 -33.58 11.41
N ASN A 135 26.06 -33.46 10.52
CA ASN A 135 25.22 -32.27 10.41
C ASN A 135 23.92 -32.48 11.18
N VAL A 136 23.67 -31.65 12.18
CA VAL A 136 22.42 -31.65 12.93
C VAL A 136 21.47 -30.62 12.32
N LEU A 137 20.47 -31.10 11.60
CA LEU A 137 19.47 -30.31 10.95
C LEU A 137 18.41 -29.87 11.96
N VAL A 138 18.13 -28.58 12.02
CA VAL A 138 17.13 -27.99 12.91
C VAL A 138 16.04 -27.32 12.09
N PRO A 139 14.83 -27.89 12.04
CA PRO A 139 13.72 -27.26 11.31
C PRO A 139 13.40 -25.86 11.87
N PRO A 140 13.01 -24.90 11.03
CA PRO A 140 12.64 -23.58 11.49
C PRO A 140 11.38 -23.60 12.36
N LYS A 141 11.27 -22.60 13.23
CA LYS A 141 10.02 -22.23 13.90
C LYS A 141 9.47 -21.01 13.21
N VAL A 142 8.27 -21.13 12.65
CA VAL A 142 7.55 -20.05 11.98
C VAL A 142 6.46 -19.52 12.90
N LYS A 143 6.38 -18.20 13.05
CA LYS A 143 5.32 -17.53 13.79
C LYS A 143 4.78 -16.36 12.97
N VAL A 144 3.50 -16.39 12.68
CA VAL A 144 2.78 -15.34 11.95
C VAL A 144 2.04 -14.43 12.93
N GLY A 145 2.06 -13.14 12.65
CA GLY A 145 1.44 -12.11 13.48
C GLY A 145 0.94 -10.92 12.66
N PRO A 146 0.61 -9.81 13.33
CA PRO A 146 0.80 -9.50 14.76
C PRO A 146 -0.22 -10.16 15.68
N THR A 147 -1.47 -10.34 15.25
CA THR A 147 -2.58 -10.94 16.05
C THR A 147 -3.28 -12.05 15.27
N LYS A 148 -3.99 -12.93 15.97
CA LYS A 148 -4.79 -14.01 15.38
C LYS A 148 -6.19 -14.01 16.02
N PRO A 149 -7.23 -13.54 15.29
CA PRO A 149 -7.24 -12.98 13.94
C PRO A 149 -6.59 -11.59 13.85
N TYR A 150 -6.23 -11.16 12.64
CA TYR A 150 -5.81 -9.80 12.35
C TYR A 150 -6.98 -9.01 11.76
N VAL A 151 -7.38 -7.96 12.45
CA VAL A 151 -8.54 -7.14 12.08
C VAL A 151 -8.08 -5.82 11.46
N THR A 152 -8.62 -5.48 10.31
CA THR A 152 -8.36 -4.20 9.64
C THR A 152 -9.64 -3.56 9.10
N ALA A 153 -9.51 -2.33 8.60
CA ALA A 153 -10.59 -1.63 7.90
C ALA A 153 -10.34 -1.62 6.39
N GLU A 154 -11.40 -1.52 5.61
CA GLU A 154 -11.31 -1.32 4.18
C GLU A 154 -10.52 -0.05 3.82
N GLY A 155 -9.79 -0.08 2.71
CA GLY A 155 -8.92 1.00 2.24
C GLY A 155 -7.59 1.16 3.01
N ARG A 156 -7.40 0.47 4.15
CA ARG A 156 -6.14 0.50 4.91
C ARG A 156 -5.12 -0.48 4.34
N SER A 157 -3.85 -0.27 4.65
CA SER A 157 -2.81 -1.28 4.42
C SER A 157 -2.73 -2.21 5.63
N ALA A 158 -2.47 -3.50 5.37
CA ALA A 158 -2.28 -4.51 6.41
C ALA A 158 -0.87 -5.13 6.29
N SER A 159 -0.12 -5.11 7.37
CA SER A 159 1.21 -5.74 7.46
C SER A 159 1.09 -7.04 8.27
N LEU A 160 1.36 -8.17 7.64
CA LEU A 160 1.37 -9.49 8.25
C LEU A 160 2.82 -9.91 8.47
N THR A 161 3.19 -10.12 9.73
CA THR A 161 4.58 -10.47 10.09
C THR A 161 4.82 -11.98 9.99
N CYS A 162 5.99 -12.38 9.50
CA CYS A 162 6.44 -13.77 9.47
C CYS A 162 7.82 -13.91 10.12
N ALA A 163 7.86 -14.29 11.39
CA ALA A 163 9.08 -14.52 12.11
C ALA A 163 9.55 -15.98 11.95
N VAL A 164 10.70 -16.17 11.29
CA VAL A 164 11.36 -17.46 11.13
C VAL A 164 12.58 -17.51 12.02
N ARG A 165 12.70 -18.53 12.89
CA ARG A 165 13.77 -18.68 13.88
C ARG A 165 14.28 -20.11 13.95
N ASP A 166 15.46 -20.26 14.53
CA ASP A 166 16.07 -21.54 14.94
C ASP A 166 16.46 -22.50 13.79
N ALA A 167 16.42 -22.09 12.51
CA ALA A 167 16.79 -22.96 11.40
C ALA A 167 18.31 -23.28 11.36
N SER A 168 18.64 -24.52 11.03
CA SER A 168 20.01 -24.95 10.68
C SER A 168 19.94 -26.11 9.67
N PRO A 169 20.47 -25.98 8.45
CA PRO A 169 20.93 -24.74 7.82
C PRO A 169 19.82 -23.69 7.71
N ASN A 170 20.15 -22.52 7.20
CA ASN A 170 19.15 -21.46 7.00
C ASN A 170 18.04 -21.91 6.06
N VAL A 171 16.88 -21.27 6.15
CA VAL A 171 15.76 -21.48 5.23
C VAL A 171 16.16 -21.10 3.80
N THR A 172 15.68 -21.89 2.82
CA THR A 172 16.05 -21.76 1.41
C THR A 172 15.02 -20.96 0.60
N SER A 173 13.78 -20.90 1.09
CA SER A 173 12.69 -20.17 0.44
C SER A 173 11.67 -19.70 1.47
N LEU A 174 10.97 -18.62 1.12
CA LEU A 174 9.82 -18.14 1.88
C LEU A 174 8.75 -17.70 0.89
N ARG A 175 7.51 -18.07 1.14
CA ARG A 175 6.35 -17.62 0.36
C ARG A 175 5.13 -17.45 1.26
N TRP A 176 4.25 -16.58 0.81
CA TRP A 176 2.93 -16.45 1.39
C TRP A 176 1.87 -17.11 0.53
N GLU A 177 0.84 -17.63 1.19
CA GLU A 177 -0.32 -18.23 0.55
C GLU A 177 -1.59 -17.61 1.14
N LYS A 178 -2.59 -17.37 0.27
CA LYS A 178 -3.93 -16.96 0.67
C LYS A 178 -4.91 -18.06 0.31
N ASP A 179 -5.65 -18.58 1.30
CA ASP A 179 -6.64 -19.65 1.13
C ASP A 179 -6.11 -20.86 0.34
N GLY A 180 -4.81 -21.16 0.52
CA GLY A 180 -4.11 -22.27 -0.15
C GLY A 180 -3.48 -21.92 -1.49
N THR A 181 -3.69 -20.73 -2.02
CA THR A 181 -3.08 -20.25 -3.28
C THR A 181 -1.86 -19.41 -2.99
N ALA A 182 -0.74 -19.66 -3.67
CA ALA A 182 0.48 -18.88 -3.51
C ALA A 182 0.26 -17.44 -4.00
N ILE A 183 0.76 -16.48 -3.22
CA ILE A 183 0.77 -15.05 -3.57
C ILE A 183 2.06 -14.78 -4.35
N ASP A 184 1.92 -14.28 -5.57
CA ASP A 184 3.05 -13.82 -6.36
C ASP A 184 3.41 -12.37 -5.98
N THR A 185 4.41 -12.23 -5.11
CA THR A 185 4.89 -10.92 -4.63
C THR A 185 5.99 -10.33 -5.52
N LEU A 186 6.46 -11.07 -6.54
CA LEU A 186 7.48 -10.61 -7.49
C LEU A 186 6.87 -9.90 -8.70
N ARG A 187 5.61 -10.16 -9.01
CA ARG A 187 4.87 -9.35 -9.96
C ARG A 187 4.70 -7.97 -9.36
N PHE A 188 4.89 -6.94 -10.18
CA PHE A 188 4.56 -5.54 -9.87
C PHE A 188 3.04 -5.39 -9.66
N ASP A 189 2.53 -6.13 -8.70
CA ASP A 189 1.15 -6.01 -8.28
C ASP A 189 1.10 -4.95 -7.18
N SER A 190 0.39 -3.86 -7.45
CA SER A 190 0.14 -2.81 -6.48
C SER A 190 -0.57 -3.31 -5.21
N LYS A 191 -1.00 -4.58 -5.20
CA LYS A 191 -1.76 -5.19 -4.11
C LYS A 191 -0.88 -5.77 -3.01
N TYR A 192 0.21 -6.44 -3.36
CA TYR A 192 1.10 -7.11 -2.41
C TYR A 192 2.54 -6.61 -2.59
N SER A 193 3.23 -6.42 -1.49
CA SER A 193 4.67 -6.15 -1.49
C SER A 193 5.37 -6.92 -0.38
N ASP A 194 6.69 -7.08 -0.52
CA ASP A 194 7.52 -7.88 0.39
C ASP A 194 7.13 -9.38 0.39
N GLY A 195 7.13 -10.06 1.52
CA GLY A 195 6.77 -11.48 1.60
C GLY A 195 7.81 -12.42 0.99
N THR A 196 9.06 -11.99 0.90
CA THR A 196 10.20 -12.72 0.34
C THR A 196 11.12 -13.26 1.43
N LEU A 197 12.14 -14.02 1.04
CA LEU A 197 13.15 -14.50 2.00
C LEU A 197 13.93 -13.37 2.67
N GLN A 198 14.16 -12.26 1.95
CA GLN A 198 14.88 -11.08 2.44
C GLN A 198 14.00 -10.18 3.29
N SER A 199 12.72 -10.05 2.91
CA SER A 199 11.70 -9.27 3.62
C SER A 199 10.50 -10.18 3.90
N PRO A 200 10.50 -10.92 5.04
CA PRO A 200 9.52 -11.97 5.29
C PRO A 200 8.09 -11.51 5.52
N ASP A 201 7.91 -10.27 5.93
CA ASP A 201 6.60 -9.69 6.23
C ASP A 201 5.85 -9.40 4.92
N LEU A 202 4.54 -9.67 4.88
CA LEU A 202 3.68 -9.39 3.74
C LEU A 202 2.91 -8.10 3.96
N LEU A 203 3.07 -7.13 3.07
CA LEU A 203 2.27 -5.91 3.07
C LEU A 203 1.15 -6.02 2.04
N ILE A 204 -0.09 -5.83 2.48
CA ILE A 204 -1.29 -5.83 1.65
C ILE A 204 -1.77 -4.39 1.53
N HIS A 205 -1.74 -3.83 0.32
CA HIS A 205 -2.16 -2.46 0.06
C HIS A 205 -3.67 -2.39 -0.20
N HIS A 206 -4.30 -1.30 0.24
CA HIS A 206 -5.72 -1.01 -0.01
C HIS A 206 -6.61 -2.24 0.23
N VAL A 207 -6.63 -2.70 1.48
CA VAL A 207 -7.41 -3.88 1.86
C VAL A 207 -8.88 -3.68 1.51
N THR A 208 -9.47 -4.67 0.86
CA THR A 208 -10.88 -4.79 0.56
C THR A 208 -11.47 -6.01 1.26
N ARG A 209 -12.78 -6.14 1.30
CA ARG A 209 -13.43 -7.34 1.87
C ARG A 209 -12.99 -8.65 1.18
N SER A 210 -12.58 -8.59 -0.10
CA SER A 210 -12.10 -9.75 -0.85
C SER A 210 -10.72 -10.23 -0.41
N ASP A 211 -9.97 -9.39 0.33
CA ASP A 211 -8.68 -9.76 0.89
C ASP A 211 -8.81 -10.53 2.20
N ALA A 212 -9.97 -10.52 2.83
CA ALA A 212 -10.23 -11.36 3.98
C ALA A 212 -10.05 -12.83 3.63
N GLY A 213 -9.48 -13.61 4.55
CA GLY A 213 -9.16 -15.01 4.33
C GLY A 213 -8.01 -15.48 5.20
N ARG A 214 -7.59 -16.71 4.98
CA ARG A 214 -6.48 -17.33 5.71
C ARG A 214 -5.17 -17.09 4.99
N TYR A 215 -4.26 -16.37 5.64
CA TYR A 215 -2.90 -16.15 5.17
C TYR A 215 -1.94 -17.08 5.88
N ARG A 216 -1.08 -17.74 5.13
CA ARG A 216 -0.09 -18.70 5.61
C ARG A 216 1.29 -18.33 5.10
N CYS A 217 2.26 -18.17 6.00
CA CYS A 217 3.67 -18.04 5.67
C CYS A 217 4.29 -19.44 5.68
N VAL A 218 4.97 -19.82 4.60
CA VAL A 218 5.62 -21.10 4.41
C VAL A 218 7.12 -20.90 4.23
N ALA A 219 7.92 -21.41 5.15
CA ALA A 219 9.37 -21.39 5.09
C ALA A 219 9.90 -22.75 4.59
N GLY A 220 10.60 -22.76 3.48
CA GLY A 220 11.24 -23.96 2.91
C GLY A 220 12.52 -24.29 3.67
N HIS A 221 12.68 -25.55 4.04
CA HIS A 221 13.86 -26.04 4.73
C HIS A 221 14.20 -27.45 4.23
N VAL A 222 15.49 -27.81 4.26
CA VAL A 222 16.01 -29.11 3.76
C VAL A 222 15.30 -30.32 4.36
N VAL A 223 14.87 -30.24 5.63
CA VAL A 223 14.14 -31.34 6.28
C VAL A 223 12.71 -31.43 5.81
N LYS A 224 11.97 -30.32 5.94
CA LYS A 224 10.58 -30.16 5.49
C LYS A 224 10.17 -28.71 5.55
N PRO A 225 9.24 -28.27 4.72
CA PRO A 225 8.66 -26.94 4.87
C PRO A 225 7.88 -26.83 6.17
N VAL A 226 7.98 -25.68 6.84
CA VAL A 226 7.24 -25.35 8.06
C VAL A 226 6.43 -24.09 7.83
N SER A 227 5.24 -24.04 8.37
CA SER A 227 4.33 -22.90 8.16
C SER A 227 3.54 -22.58 9.41
N ASP A 228 3.08 -21.32 9.48
CA ASP A 228 2.07 -20.84 10.42
C ASP A 228 1.09 -19.92 9.68
N SER A 229 -0.09 -19.67 10.25
CA SER A 229 -1.13 -18.91 9.57
C SER A 229 -1.93 -18.04 10.54
N LEU A 230 -2.55 -17.00 9.99
CA LEU A 230 -3.57 -16.20 10.64
C LEU A 230 -4.76 -15.99 9.69
N THR A 231 -5.88 -15.53 10.24
CA THR A 231 -7.04 -15.07 9.45
C THR A 231 -7.05 -13.55 9.43
N LEU A 232 -7.12 -12.97 8.23
CA LEU A 232 -7.38 -11.54 8.03
C LEU A 232 -8.89 -11.33 7.98
N GLU A 233 -9.39 -10.44 8.82
CA GLU A 233 -10.79 -10.05 8.89
C GLU A 233 -10.94 -8.57 8.60
N VAL A 234 -12.02 -8.20 7.88
CA VAL A 234 -12.31 -6.82 7.53
C VAL A 234 -13.57 -6.39 8.27
N ARG A 235 -13.42 -5.37 9.13
CA ARG A 235 -14.55 -4.84 9.90
C ARG A 235 -15.66 -4.32 8.97
N SER A 236 -16.88 -4.26 9.50
CA SER A 236 -18.02 -3.69 8.77
C SER A 236 -17.83 -2.20 8.49
N THR A 237 -18.26 -1.79 7.28
CA THR A 237 -18.29 -0.39 6.84
C THR A 237 -19.60 -0.11 6.12
N ILE A 238 -20.26 1.00 6.44
CA ILE A 238 -21.46 1.45 5.73
C ILE A 238 -21.04 2.17 4.45
N VAL A 239 -21.28 1.51 3.32
CA VAL A 239 -20.96 2.04 1.98
C VAL A 239 -21.94 3.12 1.58
N SER A 240 -23.24 2.87 1.81
CA SER A 240 -24.31 3.78 1.42
C SER A 240 -25.43 3.76 2.44
N VAL A 241 -26.00 4.93 2.70
CA VAL A 241 -27.21 5.12 3.49
C VAL A 241 -28.07 6.15 2.80
N SER A 242 -29.41 6.02 2.92
CA SER A 242 -30.34 7.01 2.34
C SER A 242 -30.01 8.42 2.83
N ASP A 243 -30.16 9.40 1.94
CA ASP A 243 -30.10 10.80 2.31
C ASP A 243 -31.23 11.20 3.26
N SER A 244 -31.12 12.38 3.85
CA SER A 244 -32.18 12.95 4.67
C SER A 244 -33.47 13.10 3.84
N LEU A 245 -34.57 12.52 4.32
CA LEU A 245 -35.82 12.38 3.58
C LEU A 245 -36.89 13.30 4.16
N SER A 246 -37.64 13.97 3.28
CA SER A 246 -38.79 14.80 3.64
C SER A 246 -40.03 14.28 2.93
N VAL A 247 -41.02 13.77 3.69
CA VAL A 247 -42.26 13.16 3.16
C VAL A 247 -43.49 13.85 3.72
N ALA A 248 -44.62 13.72 3.06
CA ALA A 248 -45.91 14.23 3.55
C ALA A 248 -46.50 13.27 4.60
N VAL A 249 -47.35 13.83 5.48
CA VAL A 249 -48.15 13.02 6.40
C VAL A 249 -48.96 11.99 5.64
N SER A 250 -49.05 10.77 6.15
CA SER A 250 -49.72 9.59 5.58
C SER A 250 -49.01 8.95 4.39
N ASP A 251 -47.87 9.47 3.92
CA ASP A 251 -47.04 8.81 2.93
C ASP A 251 -46.23 7.66 3.56
N ASN A 252 -45.61 6.87 2.71
CA ASN A 252 -44.68 5.83 3.13
C ASN A 252 -43.23 6.34 3.02
N ALA A 253 -42.42 6.12 4.04
CA ALA A 253 -41.00 6.40 4.01
C ALA A 253 -40.20 5.09 3.99
N VAL A 254 -39.17 5.04 3.15
CA VAL A 254 -38.25 3.89 3.08
C VAL A 254 -36.83 4.41 3.24
N LEU A 255 -36.15 3.92 4.29
CA LEU A 255 -34.75 4.20 4.54
C LEU A 255 -33.94 2.94 4.22
N GLN A 256 -32.86 3.10 3.47
CA GLN A 256 -31.97 2.02 3.07
C GLN A 256 -30.56 2.24 3.62
N CYS A 257 -29.91 1.15 4.00
CA CYS A 257 -28.54 1.16 4.45
C CYS A 257 -27.83 -0.06 3.87
N VAL A 258 -26.70 0.17 3.21
CA VAL A 258 -25.87 -0.88 2.60
C VAL A 258 -24.53 -0.89 3.33
N ALA A 259 -24.11 -2.05 3.80
CA ALA A 259 -22.84 -2.23 4.46
C ALA A 259 -22.10 -3.44 3.91
N GLU A 260 -20.79 -3.40 4.01
CA GLU A 260 -19.90 -4.47 3.61
C GLU A 260 -18.87 -4.80 4.69
N GLY A 261 -18.30 -6.00 4.63
CA GLY A 261 -17.31 -6.49 5.57
C GLY A 261 -17.10 -8.01 5.43
N HIS A 262 -16.10 -8.51 6.14
CA HIS A 262 -15.88 -9.96 6.26
C HIS A 262 -15.48 -10.32 7.70
N PRO A 263 -16.32 -11.11 8.38
CA PRO A 263 -17.59 -11.72 7.98
C PRO A 263 -18.66 -10.74 7.50
N PRO A 264 -19.72 -11.23 6.80
CA PRO A 264 -20.82 -10.39 6.34
C PRO A 264 -21.50 -9.64 7.49
N PRO A 265 -21.74 -8.30 7.38
CA PRO A 265 -22.28 -7.52 8.47
C PRO A 265 -23.78 -7.78 8.71
N ASN A 266 -24.18 -7.65 9.97
CA ASN A 266 -25.57 -7.46 10.37
C ASN A 266 -25.89 -5.98 10.37
N VAL A 267 -26.89 -5.56 9.58
CA VAL A 267 -27.28 -4.16 9.42
C VAL A 267 -28.62 -3.92 10.12
N THR A 268 -28.63 -3.02 11.10
CA THR A 268 -29.81 -2.75 11.93
C THR A 268 -30.14 -1.28 11.96
N TRP A 269 -31.43 -0.97 12.16
CA TRP A 269 -31.94 0.37 12.34
C TRP A 269 -32.40 0.59 13.77
N SER A 270 -32.13 1.77 14.31
CA SER A 270 -32.62 2.22 15.60
C SER A 270 -33.07 3.67 15.58
N ARG A 271 -33.93 4.04 16.53
CA ARG A 271 -34.36 5.41 16.78
C ARG A 271 -34.42 5.62 18.30
N ASN A 272 -33.82 6.70 18.79
CA ASN A 272 -33.73 6.99 20.23
C ASN A 272 -33.22 5.81 21.07
N GLY A 273 -32.25 5.04 20.52
CA GLY A 273 -31.70 3.85 21.17
C GLY A 273 -32.55 2.57 21.05
N VAL A 274 -33.80 2.68 20.55
CA VAL A 274 -34.68 1.52 20.37
C VAL A 274 -34.51 0.93 18.98
N ARG A 275 -34.23 -0.40 18.91
CA ARG A 275 -34.11 -1.14 17.64
C ARG A 275 -35.44 -1.24 16.92
N LEU A 276 -35.42 -0.94 15.62
CA LEU A 276 -36.57 -1.02 14.74
C LEU A 276 -36.55 -2.29 13.89
N ARG A 277 -37.73 -2.78 13.55
CA ARG A 277 -37.86 -3.93 12.64
C ARG A 277 -37.58 -3.50 11.20
N SER A 278 -36.55 -4.05 10.60
CA SER A 278 -36.16 -3.79 9.23
C SER A 278 -35.96 -5.10 8.46
N THR A 279 -36.05 -5.04 7.13
CA THR A 279 -35.80 -6.20 6.26
C THR A 279 -34.36 -6.17 5.78
N THR A 280 -33.59 -7.18 6.16
CA THR A 280 -32.20 -7.31 5.73
C THR A 280 -32.07 -8.33 4.61
N LYS A 281 -31.37 -7.98 3.53
CA LYS A 281 -31.04 -8.88 2.41
C LYS A 281 -29.55 -8.89 2.17
N ARG A 282 -29.01 -10.07 1.84
CA ARG A 282 -27.64 -10.22 1.37
C ARG A 282 -27.61 -9.97 -0.14
N LEU A 283 -26.88 -8.95 -0.60
CA LEU A 283 -26.77 -8.60 -2.02
C LEU A 283 -25.69 -9.41 -2.72
N SER A 284 -24.57 -9.62 -2.05
CA SER A 284 -23.44 -10.40 -2.55
C SER A 284 -22.61 -10.94 -1.39
N ARG A 285 -21.50 -11.63 -1.69
CA ARG A 285 -20.58 -12.15 -0.68
C ARG A 285 -19.98 -10.98 0.12
N GLY A 286 -20.38 -10.84 1.39
CA GLY A 286 -19.90 -9.79 2.28
C GLY A 286 -20.63 -8.44 2.18
N VAL A 287 -21.68 -8.30 1.34
CA VAL A 287 -22.49 -7.08 1.24
C VAL A 287 -23.92 -7.36 1.67
N CYS A 288 -24.41 -6.57 2.62
CA CYS A 288 -25.76 -6.65 3.14
C CYS A 288 -26.47 -5.31 3.04
N THR A 289 -27.75 -5.34 2.72
CA THR A 289 -28.63 -4.15 2.75
C THR A 289 -29.74 -4.35 3.77
N SER A 290 -30.11 -3.28 4.46
CA SER A 290 -31.25 -3.24 5.36
C SER A 290 -32.19 -2.13 4.96
N SER A 291 -33.47 -2.47 4.75
CA SER A 291 -34.53 -1.53 4.39
C SER A 291 -35.50 -1.39 5.57
N LEU A 292 -35.65 -0.17 6.07
CA LEU A 292 -36.63 0.20 7.08
C LEU A 292 -37.82 0.86 6.35
N VAL A 293 -38.96 0.17 6.37
CA VAL A 293 -40.22 0.68 5.79
C VAL A 293 -41.09 1.25 6.91
N LEU A 294 -41.43 2.51 6.80
CA LEU A 294 -42.32 3.24 7.72
C LEU A 294 -43.61 3.56 6.98
N PRO A 295 -44.69 2.77 7.14
CA PRO A 295 -45.93 3.00 6.43
C PRO A 295 -46.74 4.13 7.08
N LYS A 296 -47.42 4.94 6.27
CA LYS A 296 -48.34 5.99 6.71
C LYS A 296 -47.79 6.87 7.83
N VAL A 297 -46.62 7.50 7.57
CA VAL A 297 -45.88 8.26 8.59
C VAL A 297 -46.73 9.40 9.17
N ARG A 298 -46.59 9.61 10.49
CA ARG A 298 -47.21 10.70 11.23
C ARG A 298 -46.12 11.67 11.72
N LEU A 299 -46.50 12.88 12.14
CA LEU A 299 -45.58 13.92 12.63
C LEU A 299 -44.61 13.42 13.70
N ASN A 300 -45.08 12.51 14.56
CA ASN A 300 -44.24 11.90 15.62
C ASN A 300 -43.12 10.98 15.06
N ALA A 301 -43.16 10.62 13.80
CA ALA A 301 -42.09 9.85 13.15
C ALA A 301 -40.91 10.73 12.69
N THR A 302 -41.04 12.06 12.75
CA THR A 302 -39.93 12.99 12.51
C THR A 302 -38.80 12.76 13.51
N GLY A 303 -37.56 12.68 13.04
CA GLY A 303 -36.38 12.52 13.90
C GLY A 303 -35.23 11.80 13.21
N THR A 304 -34.20 11.53 13.99
CA THR A 304 -32.98 10.87 13.52
C THR A 304 -33.12 9.34 13.63
N TYR A 305 -32.90 8.68 12.52
CA TYR A 305 -32.79 7.22 12.40
C TYR A 305 -31.34 6.84 12.24
N VAL A 306 -30.90 5.82 12.97
CA VAL A 306 -29.50 5.39 13.01
C VAL A 306 -29.38 4.01 12.42
N CYS A 307 -28.56 3.89 11.38
CA CYS A 307 -28.10 2.62 10.83
C CYS A 307 -26.81 2.19 11.53
N THR A 308 -26.77 0.96 11.99
CA THR A 308 -25.59 0.33 12.59
C THR A 308 -25.24 -0.93 11.81
N ALA A 309 -23.99 -1.01 11.35
CA ALA A 309 -23.41 -2.19 10.71
C ALA A 309 -22.39 -2.84 11.65
N SER A 310 -22.62 -4.10 12.00
CA SER A 310 -21.76 -4.88 12.90
C SER A 310 -21.49 -6.26 12.32
N ASN A 311 -20.24 -6.69 12.34
CA ASN A 311 -19.87 -8.07 12.01
C ASN A 311 -19.11 -8.77 13.15
N ASN A 312 -19.18 -8.24 14.37
CA ASN A 312 -18.45 -8.68 15.56
C ASN A 312 -16.93 -8.66 15.40
N VAL A 313 -16.44 -7.91 14.42
CA VAL A 313 -15.02 -7.75 14.10
C VAL A 313 -14.65 -6.28 14.22
N GLY A 314 -13.90 -5.93 15.24
CA GLY A 314 -13.53 -4.54 15.52
C GLY A 314 -14.71 -3.67 15.93
N LYS A 315 -14.66 -2.38 15.59
CA LYS A 315 -15.68 -1.39 15.95
C LYS A 315 -16.79 -1.34 14.91
N ASP A 316 -18.04 -1.30 15.34
CA ASP A 316 -19.22 -1.10 14.50
C ASP A 316 -19.17 0.24 13.75
N ASP A 317 -19.70 0.27 12.54
CA ASP A 317 -19.90 1.51 11.79
C ASP A 317 -21.33 2.01 11.92
N ILE A 318 -21.48 3.33 12.13
CA ILE A 318 -22.76 3.96 12.47
C ILE A 318 -22.96 5.20 11.61
N LYS A 319 -24.12 5.29 10.94
CA LYS A 319 -24.54 6.48 10.20
C LYS A 319 -25.98 6.85 10.54
N SER A 320 -26.28 8.15 10.54
CA SER A 320 -27.60 8.69 10.87
C SER A 320 -28.27 9.35 9.68
N VAL A 321 -29.60 9.25 9.61
CA VAL A 321 -30.47 9.83 8.57
C VAL A 321 -31.56 10.62 9.26
N MET A 322 -31.80 11.85 8.83
CA MET A 322 -32.92 12.67 9.31
C MET A 322 -34.16 12.42 8.46
N LEU A 323 -35.26 12.03 9.10
CA LEU A 323 -36.59 11.99 8.49
C LEU A 323 -37.39 13.19 8.99
N SER A 324 -37.85 14.04 8.06
CA SER A 324 -38.75 15.17 8.32
C SER A 324 -40.09 14.92 7.67
N ILE A 325 -41.18 15.22 8.40
CA ILE A 325 -42.55 15.02 7.90
C ILE A 325 -43.22 16.36 7.78
N ARG A 326 -43.72 16.63 6.58
CA ARG A 326 -44.42 17.85 6.25
C ARG A 326 -45.92 17.60 6.23
N VAL A 327 -46.70 18.52 6.79
CA VAL A 327 -48.13 18.57 6.56
C VAL A 327 -48.32 19.08 5.13
N ALA A 328 -48.98 18.31 4.26
CA ALA A 328 -49.41 18.84 2.99
C ALA A 328 -50.34 20.03 3.28
N ARG A 329 -49.93 21.23 2.93
CA ARG A 329 -50.86 22.35 2.87
C ARG A 329 -51.85 21.98 1.79
N THR A 330 -53.06 21.53 2.17
CA THR A 330 -54.18 21.48 1.26
C THR A 330 -54.31 22.88 0.67
N GLY A 331 -54.14 22.97 -0.66
CA GLY A 331 -54.17 24.23 -1.36
C GLY A 331 -55.51 24.94 -1.17
N GLY A 332 -55.52 25.89 -0.22
CA GLY A 332 -56.35 27.05 -0.37
C GLY A 332 -55.56 27.96 -1.32
N GLU A 333 -56.17 28.37 -2.43
CA GLU A 333 -55.70 29.47 -3.25
C GLU A 333 -55.63 30.75 -2.41
N GLY A 334 -54.61 30.79 -1.53
CA GLY A 334 -54.16 32.04 -0.97
C GLY A 334 -53.24 32.66 -2.00
N VAL A 335 -53.75 33.58 -2.76
CA VAL A 335 -52.94 34.52 -3.52
C VAL A 335 -51.81 34.93 -2.60
N ASP A 336 -50.55 34.58 -2.98
CA ASP A 336 -49.37 34.89 -2.17
C ASP A 336 -49.38 36.38 -1.83
N VAL A 337 -49.60 36.70 -0.56
CA VAL A 337 -49.63 38.10 -0.05
C VAL A 337 -48.37 38.86 -0.51
N LEU A 338 -47.27 38.16 -0.68
CA LEU A 338 -46.03 38.72 -1.23
C LEU A 338 -46.17 39.12 -2.69
N ILE A 339 -46.92 38.39 -3.53
CA ILE A 339 -47.19 38.76 -4.93
C ILE A 339 -48.14 39.96 -4.96
N LEU A 340 -49.17 39.98 -4.09
CA LEU A 340 -50.09 41.11 -3.99
C LEU A 340 -49.40 42.39 -3.51
N VAL A 341 -48.57 42.30 -2.50
CA VAL A 341 -47.76 43.44 -1.99
C VAL A 341 -46.73 43.88 -3.02
N GLY A 342 -46.10 42.96 -3.75
CA GLY A 342 -45.17 43.26 -4.84
C GLY A 342 -45.87 43.97 -6.02
N ALA A 343 -47.10 43.54 -6.40
CA ALA A 343 -47.88 44.16 -7.48
C ALA A 343 -48.33 45.58 -7.10
N ILE A 344 -48.79 45.79 -5.84
CA ILE A 344 -49.18 47.12 -5.34
C ILE A 344 -47.95 48.05 -5.24
N ALA A 345 -46.83 47.59 -4.72
CA ALA A 345 -45.60 48.38 -4.61
C ALA A 345 -45.01 48.69 -6.00
N GLY A 346 -45.00 47.74 -6.95
CA GLY A 346 -44.60 47.94 -8.34
C GLY A 346 -45.50 48.89 -9.10
N GLY A 347 -46.82 48.78 -8.89
CA GLY A 347 -47.80 49.70 -9.47
C GLY A 347 -47.61 51.13 -8.98
N MET A 348 -47.45 51.34 -7.66
CA MET A 348 -47.16 52.66 -7.09
C MET A 348 -45.84 53.21 -7.63
N TRP A 349 -44.81 52.39 -7.78
CA TRP A 349 -43.52 52.84 -8.32
C TRP A 349 -43.64 53.28 -9.78
N LEU A 350 -44.40 52.59 -10.61
CA LEU A 350 -44.71 52.99 -11.99
C LEU A 350 -45.46 54.31 -12.08
N VAL A 351 -46.44 54.53 -11.19
CA VAL A 351 -47.19 55.83 -11.14
C VAL A 351 -46.24 56.97 -10.76
N ILE A 352 -45.35 56.77 -9.78
CA ILE A 352 -44.34 57.77 -9.36
C ILE A 352 -43.37 58.03 -10.52
N CYS A 353 -42.89 57.04 -11.23
CA CYS A 353 -42.01 57.20 -12.38
C CYS A 353 -42.69 57.97 -13.52
N LEU A 354 -43.98 57.68 -13.82
CA LEU A 354 -44.77 58.45 -14.82
C LEU A 354 -44.99 59.90 -14.40
N ALA A 355 -45.32 60.15 -13.13
CA ALA A 355 -45.43 61.47 -12.58
C ALA A 355 -44.16 62.29 -12.69
N LEU A 356 -43.02 61.66 -12.34
CA LEU A 356 -41.69 62.28 -12.48
C LEU A 356 -41.34 62.53 -13.95
N ALA A 357 -41.64 61.59 -14.86
CA ALA A 357 -41.42 61.75 -16.29
C ALA A 357 -42.24 62.98 -16.84
N VAL A 358 -43.55 63.06 -16.48
CA VAL A 358 -44.36 64.18 -16.82
C VAL A 358 -43.83 65.48 -16.23
N TYR A 359 -43.42 65.47 -14.98
CA TYR A 359 -42.78 66.61 -14.31
C TYR A 359 -41.49 67.06 -15.03
N PHE A 360 -40.60 66.11 -15.39
CA PHE A 360 -39.37 66.45 -16.11
C PHE A 360 -39.61 66.93 -17.52
N VAL A 361 -40.64 66.39 -18.25
CA VAL A 361 -41.01 66.86 -19.57
C VAL A 361 -41.60 68.31 -19.49
N ARG A 362 -42.47 68.57 -18.50
CA ARG A 362 -43.02 69.94 -18.27
C ARG A 362 -41.85 70.88 -17.87
N ARG A 363 -40.96 70.47 -17.05
CA ARG A 363 -39.79 71.27 -16.63
C ARG A 363 -38.78 71.48 -17.78
N ARG A 364 -38.61 70.51 -18.69
CA ARG A 364 -37.86 70.70 -19.94
C ARG A 364 -38.50 71.67 -20.89
N ARG A 365 -39.81 71.63 -21.05
CA ARG A 365 -40.58 72.64 -21.88
C ARG A 365 -40.44 74.05 -21.32
N GLN A 366 -40.58 74.23 -20.03
CA GLN A 366 -40.32 75.52 -19.36
C GLN A 366 -38.88 76.02 -19.48
N ARG A 367 -37.91 75.12 -19.50
CA ARG A 367 -36.47 75.47 -19.72
C ARG A 367 -36.22 75.83 -21.20
N GLN A 368 -36.92 75.23 -22.12
CA GLN A 368 -36.79 75.56 -23.54
C GLN A 368 -37.42 76.94 -23.86
N GLU A 369 -38.52 77.28 -23.22
CA GLU A 369 -39.11 78.65 -23.34
C GLU A 369 -38.16 79.68 -22.74
N LYS A 370 -37.51 79.42 -21.61
CA LYS A 370 -36.51 80.37 -21.05
C LYS A 370 -35.25 80.44 -21.92
N LYS A 371 -34.83 79.40 -22.63
CA LYS A 371 -33.69 79.46 -23.57
C LYS A 371 -34.03 80.19 -24.89
N ARG A 372 -35.30 80.22 -25.35
CA ARG A 372 -35.71 81.00 -26.49
C ARG A 372 -35.68 82.51 -26.21
N PHE A 373 -35.91 82.95 -24.95
CA PHE A 373 -35.84 84.35 -24.55
C PHE A 373 -34.37 84.82 -24.30
N SER A 374 -33.41 83.93 -24.01
CA SER A 374 -32.00 84.25 -23.77
C SER A 374 -31.18 84.39 -25.07
N PHE A 375 -31.65 83.79 -26.17
CA PHE A 375 -30.89 83.78 -27.44
C PHE A 375 -30.95 85.10 -28.19
N TYR A 376 -31.85 86.02 -27.81
CA TYR A 376 -31.96 87.37 -28.45
C TYR A 376 -31.08 88.49 -27.81
N TYR A 377 -30.34 88.17 -26.74
CA TYR A 377 -29.60 89.27 -26.00
C TYR A 377 -28.06 89.05 -25.92
N ASN A 378 -27.47 88.10 -26.57
CA ASN A 378 -25.98 87.99 -26.57
C ASN A 378 -25.45 87.57 -27.95
N MET A 379 -25.53 88.49 -28.89
CA MET A 379 -24.57 88.61 -29.98
C MET A 379 -23.55 89.64 -29.55
N GLY A 380 -22.32 89.23 -29.21
CA GLY A 380 -21.23 90.22 -29.06
C GLY A 380 -20.11 89.76 -28.10
N ARG A 381 -18.93 89.52 -28.67
CA ARG A 381 -17.61 89.32 -28.10
C ARG A 381 -17.30 87.80 -27.87
N GLY A 382 -16.36 87.19 -28.53
CA GLY A 382 -15.15 87.63 -29.19
C GLY A 382 -13.94 86.98 -28.51
N GLN A 383 -13.30 86.10 -29.27
CA GLN A 383 -11.85 85.87 -29.32
C GLN A 383 -11.05 85.25 -28.19
N GLY A 384 -10.27 84.19 -28.60
CA GLY A 384 -8.85 83.98 -28.28
C GLY A 384 -8.56 82.74 -27.47
N ASP A 385 -7.79 81.86 -27.78
CA ASP A 385 -6.73 81.52 -28.75
C ASP A 385 -5.88 80.40 -28.12
N LYS A 386 -5.35 79.52 -28.95
CA LYS A 386 -4.12 78.67 -28.85
C LYS A 386 -4.03 77.59 -27.76
N GLY A 387 -3.58 76.43 -28.04
CA GLY A 387 -2.76 75.80 -29.07
C GLY A 387 -2.01 74.66 -28.47
N GLY A 388 -1.78 73.67 -29.28
CA GLY A 388 -0.51 73.00 -29.52
C GLY A 388 -0.34 71.60 -28.91
N ASP A 389 -0.44 70.71 -29.77
CA ASP A 389 0.50 69.79 -30.46
C ASP A 389 1.04 68.55 -29.71
N ARG A 390 0.63 67.39 -30.18
CA ARG A 390 1.32 66.19 -30.76
C ARG A 390 2.58 65.58 -30.04
N PRO A 391 2.92 64.36 -30.48
CA PRO A 391 2.38 62.98 -30.28
C PRO A 391 3.51 62.04 -29.85
N GLY A 392 3.16 60.73 -29.56
CA GLY A 392 4.13 59.67 -29.76
C GLY A 392 4.33 58.74 -28.59
N GLU A 393 3.93 57.56 -28.75
CA GLU A 393 4.71 56.30 -28.67
C GLU A 393 3.88 55.18 -28.08
N GLU A 394 3.53 54.25 -28.96
CA GLU A 394 2.96 52.94 -28.62
C GLU A 394 4.00 52.09 -27.92
N THR A 395 3.75 51.76 -26.66
CA THR A 395 4.38 50.60 -26.00
C THR A 395 3.31 49.59 -25.70
N LEU A 396 3.50 48.40 -26.24
CA LEU A 396 2.70 47.19 -26.01
C LEU A 396 2.64 46.86 -24.51
N GLU A 397 1.57 47.18 -23.87
CA GLU A 397 1.25 46.74 -22.52
C GLU A 397 0.65 45.32 -22.57
N VAL A 398 1.41 44.37 -22.05
CA VAL A 398 0.96 43.02 -21.68
C VAL A 398 -0.25 43.17 -20.75
N THR A 399 -1.41 42.78 -21.23
CA THR A 399 -2.67 42.82 -20.48
C THR A 399 -2.62 41.94 -19.23
N ARG A 400 -2.24 42.54 -18.10
CA ARG A 400 -2.60 42.04 -16.78
C ARG A 400 -4.06 42.37 -16.54
N HIS A 401 -4.91 41.34 -16.44
CA HIS A 401 -6.26 41.57 -15.93
C HIS A 401 -6.21 41.79 -14.40
N PRO A 402 -6.59 42.94 -13.87
CA PRO A 402 -6.33 43.28 -12.46
C PRO A 402 -7.27 42.64 -11.44
N ASN A 403 -8.24 41.81 -11.84
CA ASN A 403 -9.31 41.35 -10.95
C ASN A 403 -9.53 39.82 -10.86
N LEU A 404 -8.65 38.98 -11.40
CA LEU A 404 -8.75 37.54 -11.20
C LEU A 404 -8.05 37.14 -9.90
N LYS A 405 -8.83 36.87 -8.84
CA LYS A 405 -8.31 36.26 -7.61
C LYS A 405 -8.53 34.76 -7.69
N PRO A 406 -7.56 33.92 -7.27
CA PRO A 406 -7.77 32.49 -7.17
C PRO A 406 -8.88 32.17 -6.14
N PRO A 407 -9.64 31.08 -6.31
CA PRO A 407 -10.69 30.69 -5.38
C PRO A 407 -10.11 30.43 -3.98
N VAL A 408 -10.91 30.68 -2.94
CA VAL A 408 -10.50 30.43 -1.55
C VAL A 408 -10.26 28.92 -1.36
N LYS A 409 -9.05 28.53 -0.90
CA LYS A 409 -8.74 27.15 -0.58
C LYS A 409 -9.66 26.63 0.53
N PRO A 410 -10.23 25.42 0.40
CA PRO A 410 -10.87 24.76 1.53
C PRO A 410 -9.81 24.54 2.62
N ARG A 411 -10.11 24.89 3.88
CA ARG A 411 -9.24 24.61 5.02
C ARG A 411 -9.05 23.09 5.10
N SER A 412 -7.85 22.61 4.82
CA SER A 412 -7.47 21.22 4.93
C SER A 412 -7.48 20.77 6.39
N PRO A 413 -8.02 19.59 6.72
CA PRO A 413 -7.58 18.87 7.90
C PRO A 413 -6.14 18.41 7.65
N SER A 414 -5.25 18.71 8.58
CA SER A 414 -3.85 18.33 8.57
C SER A 414 -3.70 16.80 8.55
N ALA A 415 -3.39 16.24 7.36
CA ALA A 415 -2.86 14.90 7.21
C ALA A 415 -1.67 14.96 6.26
N PRO A 416 -0.52 14.33 6.58
CA PRO A 416 0.65 14.35 5.72
C PRO A 416 0.36 13.55 4.45
N TYR A 417 0.47 14.21 3.31
CA TYR A 417 0.46 13.56 2.00
C TYR A 417 1.67 12.62 1.91
N GLY A 418 1.42 11.33 1.91
CA GLY A 418 2.40 10.32 1.55
C GLY A 418 2.90 10.55 0.13
N GLY A 419 4.19 10.34 -0.07
CA GLY A 419 5.02 10.75 -1.19
C GLY A 419 4.40 10.70 -2.59
N ILE A 420 4.77 11.68 -3.34
CA ILE A 420 4.38 12.04 -4.72
C ILE A 420 4.45 10.88 -5.73
N GLU A 421 5.25 9.86 -5.50
CA GLU A 421 5.37 8.69 -6.40
C GLU A 421 4.18 7.72 -6.38
N THR A 422 3.43 7.67 -5.28
CA THR A 422 2.32 6.73 -5.12
C THR A 422 1.10 7.11 -5.96
N ILE A 423 0.90 8.41 -6.23
CA ILE A 423 -0.27 8.93 -6.99
C ILE A 423 -0.15 8.61 -8.48
N ARG A 424 1.08 8.53 -9.01
CA ARG A 424 1.33 8.26 -10.44
C ARG A 424 0.91 6.86 -10.90
N ARG A 425 0.84 5.88 -9.98
CA ARG A 425 0.54 4.46 -10.28
C ARG A 425 -0.94 4.09 -10.21
N THR A 426 -1.79 4.88 -9.54
CA THR A 426 -3.22 4.55 -9.35
C THR A 426 -4.15 5.07 -10.45
N SER A 427 -3.65 5.89 -11.38
CA SER A 427 -4.48 6.56 -12.41
C SER A 427 -4.78 5.72 -13.67
N ASN A 428 -4.40 4.45 -13.76
CA ASN A 428 -4.42 3.75 -15.05
C ASN A 428 -5.32 2.51 -15.11
N LYS A 429 -6.65 2.69 -14.91
CA LYS A 429 -7.65 1.79 -15.51
C LYS A 429 -9.02 2.52 -15.58
N GLY A 430 -9.37 3.02 -16.75
CA GLY A 430 -10.75 3.32 -17.11
C GLY A 430 -11.28 4.74 -16.88
N LYS A 431 -10.49 5.70 -16.36
CA LYS A 431 -10.92 7.12 -16.34
C LYS A 431 -10.43 7.81 -17.61
N VAL A 432 -11.36 8.46 -18.31
CA VAL A 432 -11.04 9.37 -19.42
C VAL A 432 -10.08 10.44 -18.88
N ARG A 433 -8.88 10.54 -19.47
CA ARG A 433 -7.91 11.57 -19.09
C ARG A 433 -8.49 12.94 -19.40
N ARG A 434 -8.44 13.84 -18.44
CA ARG A 434 -8.88 15.23 -18.58
C ARG A 434 -7.64 16.14 -18.62
N TYR A 435 -7.72 17.16 -19.44
CA TYR A 435 -6.66 18.14 -19.59
C TYR A 435 -7.20 19.54 -19.39
N ALA A 436 -6.35 20.46 -19.00
CA ALA A 436 -6.65 21.88 -18.92
C ALA A 436 -5.52 22.70 -19.53
N ARG A 437 -5.86 23.82 -20.16
CA ARG A 437 -4.90 24.78 -20.71
C ARG A 437 -4.92 26.05 -19.90
N ALA A 438 -3.77 26.52 -19.44
CA ALA A 438 -3.64 27.76 -18.70
C ALA A 438 -3.98 28.96 -19.60
N LEU A 439 -4.89 29.79 -19.12
CA LEU A 439 -5.27 31.05 -19.76
C LEU A 439 -4.50 32.24 -19.17
N TYR A 440 -4.02 32.10 -17.94
CA TYR A 440 -3.31 33.14 -17.21
C TYR A 440 -2.12 32.54 -16.46
N CYS A 441 -1.07 33.34 -16.29
CA CYS A 441 0.06 32.97 -15.45
C CYS A 441 -0.38 32.91 -13.99
N TYR A 442 0.06 31.84 -13.28
CA TYR A 442 -0.14 31.70 -11.84
C TYR A 442 1.20 31.47 -11.15
N ARG A 443 1.50 32.29 -10.15
CA ARG A 443 2.67 32.11 -9.27
C ARG A 443 2.22 31.43 -7.98
N PRO A 444 2.80 30.27 -7.64
CA PRO A 444 2.44 29.54 -6.44
C PRO A 444 2.75 30.36 -5.17
N ALA A 445 1.84 30.30 -4.21
CA ALA A 445 2.01 30.85 -2.87
C ALA A 445 2.56 29.81 -1.89
N GLU A 446 2.41 28.53 -2.19
CA GLU A 446 2.85 27.37 -1.39
C GLU A 446 3.61 26.36 -2.25
N GLU A 447 4.49 25.55 -1.63
CA GLU A 447 5.32 24.56 -2.34
C GLU A 447 4.52 23.44 -3.04
N ASN A 448 3.30 23.19 -2.57
CA ASN A 448 2.39 22.17 -3.13
C ASN A 448 1.55 22.70 -4.30
N GLU A 449 1.77 23.89 -4.79
CA GLU A 449 1.08 24.49 -5.93
C GLU A 449 1.92 24.43 -7.20
N LEU A 450 1.23 24.37 -8.37
CA LEU A 450 1.86 24.44 -9.69
C LEU A 450 1.98 25.90 -10.12
N ALA A 451 3.17 26.29 -10.58
CA ALA A 451 3.33 27.51 -11.36
C ALA A 451 2.76 27.28 -12.76
N LEU A 452 1.96 28.23 -13.26
CA LEU A 452 1.39 28.14 -14.59
C LEU A 452 1.87 29.31 -15.46
N GLU A 453 2.23 28.99 -16.69
CA GLU A 453 2.42 29.98 -17.77
C GLU A 453 1.27 29.87 -18.77
N VAL A 454 1.02 30.92 -19.51
CA VAL A 454 -0.05 30.94 -20.53
C VAL A 454 0.24 29.84 -21.56
N ASP A 455 -0.80 29.09 -21.94
CA ASP A 455 -0.77 27.95 -22.85
C ASP A 455 -0.16 26.64 -22.29
N ASP A 456 0.24 26.59 -21.02
CA ASP A 456 0.58 25.34 -20.38
C ASP A 456 -0.56 24.34 -20.43
N VAL A 457 -0.25 23.10 -20.77
CA VAL A 457 -1.22 21.99 -20.75
C VAL A 457 -0.98 21.15 -19.51
N ILE A 458 -2.00 20.99 -18.70
CA ILE A 458 -1.96 20.31 -17.39
C ILE A 458 -2.82 19.04 -17.51
N GLU A 459 -2.31 17.87 -17.10
CA GLU A 459 -3.16 16.69 -16.90
C GLU A 459 -3.90 16.84 -15.56
N VAL A 460 -5.23 16.87 -15.61
CA VAL A 460 -6.07 17.03 -14.42
C VAL A 460 -6.28 15.68 -13.77
N LEU A 461 -5.71 15.50 -12.58
CA LEU A 461 -5.78 14.27 -11.81
C LEU A 461 -7.05 14.21 -10.95
N GLU A 462 -7.40 15.35 -10.30
CA GLU A 462 -8.54 15.48 -9.41
C GLU A 462 -9.05 16.91 -9.37
N GLY A 463 -10.36 17.09 -9.13
CA GLY A 463 -11.03 18.39 -8.99
C GLY A 463 -11.96 18.72 -10.16
N GLU A 464 -12.79 19.75 -9.94
CA GLU A 464 -13.80 20.25 -10.88
C GLU A 464 -13.71 21.77 -11.03
N ASP A 465 -14.44 22.33 -12.01
CA ASP A 465 -14.47 23.76 -12.22
C ASP A 465 -15.06 24.51 -11.02
N GLY A 466 -14.48 25.68 -10.71
CA GLY A 466 -14.90 26.55 -9.59
C GLY A 466 -14.10 26.42 -8.31
N GLY A 467 -13.03 25.59 -8.25
CA GLY A 467 -12.22 25.38 -7.07
C GLY A 467 -10.72 25.23 -7.34
N TRP A 468 -10.05 24.50 -6.48
CA TRP A 468 -8.66 24.07 -6.66
C TRP A 468 -8.64 22.67 -7.24
N CYS A 469 -7.83 22.45 -8.25
CA CYS A 469 -7.61 21.15 -8.90
C CYS A 469 -6.22 20.63 -8.61
N LEU A 470 -6.08 19.30 -8.56
CA LEU A 470 -4.79 18.63 -8.53
C LEU A 470 -4.41 18.26 -9.97
N GLY A 471 -3.21 18.60 -10.40
CA GLY A 471 -2.74 18.34 -11.75
C GLY A 471 -1.28 17.94 -11.83
N TYR A 472 -0.91 17.50 -13.03
CA TYR A 472 0.46 17.17 -13.38
C TYR A 472 0.94 18.07 -14.52
N LEU A 473 2.07 18.74 -14.32
CA LEU A 473 2.71 19.63 -15.28
C LEU A 473 4.23 19.50 -15.19
N SER A 474 4.89 19.22 -16.30
CA SER A 474 6.37 19.21 -16.43
C SER A 474 7.12 18.47 -15.31
N GLY A 475 6.67 17.24 -14.97
CA GLY A 475 7.33 16.41 -13.96
C GLY A 475 6.85 16.62 -12.52
N ARG A 476 6.02 17.65 -12.23
CA ARG A 476 5.52 17.97 -10.89
C ARG A 476 4.02 17.74 -10.77
N ILE A 477 3.61 17.29 -9.59
CA ILE A 477 2.20 17.22 -9.20
C ILE A 477 1.96 18.32 -8.16
N GLY A 478 0.88 19.08 -8.33
CA GLY A 478 0.52 20.13 -7.40
C GLY A 478 -0.88 20.67 -7.64
N LEU A 479 -1.30 21.56 -6.73
CA LEU A 479 -2.59 22.23 -6.80
C LEU A 479 -2.52 23.41 -7.76
N PHE A 480 -3.61 23.67 -8.48
CA PHE A 480 -3.77 24.86 -9.32
C PHE A 480 -5.23 25.35 -9.28
N PRO A 481 -5.45 26.66 -9.43
CA PRO A 481 -6.78 27.24 -9.40
C PRO A 481 -7.50 27.05 -10.74
N SER A 482 -8.71 26.47 -10.72
CA SER A 482 -9.48 26.12 -11.94
C SER A 482 -9.90 27.35 -12.76
N ASN A 483 -10.06 28.50 -12.15
CA ASN A 483 -10.40 29.75 -12.83
C ASN A 483 -9.26 30.36 -13.65
N TYR A 484 -8.04 29.78 -13.57
CA TYR A 484 -6.88 30.19 -14.38
C TYR A 484 -6.72 29.33 -15.64
N VAL A 485 -7.55 28.29 -15.80
CA VAL A 485 -7.42 27.34 -16.90
C VAL A 485 -8.74 27.14 -17.65
N LYS A 486 -8.66 26.59 -18.86
CA LYS A 486 -9.78 26.09 -19.65
C LYS A 486 -9.67 24.57 -19.76
N PHE A 487 -10.69 23.85 -19.30
CA PHE A 487 -10.73 22.38 -19.43
C PHE A 487 -10.87 21.98 -20.90
N LEU A 488 -10.12 20.95 -21.32
CA LEU A 488 -10.05 20.43 -22.67
C LEU A 488 -10.46 18.96 -22.70
N SER A 489 -11.11 18.54 -23.78
CA SER A 489 -11.27 17.11 -24.07
C SER A 489 -9.96 16.52 -24.61
N ALA A 490 -9.76 15.19 -24.49
CA ALA A 490 -8.56 14.51 -24.97
C ALA A 490 -8.31 14.72 -26.48
N SER A 491 -9.38 14.93 -27.26
CA SER A 491 -9.32 15.21 -28.70
C SER A 491 -8.84 16.63 -29.06
N GLN A 492 -8.82 17.54 -28.09
CA GLN A 492 -8.41 18.93 -28.27
C GLN A 492 -6.93 19.18 -27.95
N VAL A 493 -6.23 18.16 -27.48
CA VAL A 493 -4.80 18.26 -27.11
C VAL A 493 -3.97 17.61 -28.20
N SER A 494 -3.04 18.38 -28.80
CA SER A 494 -2.15 17.86 -29.85
C SER A 494 -1.17 16.84 -29.31
N ALA A 495 -0.79 15.83 -30.12
CA ALA A 495 0.18 14.80 -29.73
C ALA A 495 1.56 15.38 -29.35
N ALA A 496 1.95 16.52 -29.93
CA ALA A 496 3.19 17.22 -29.62
C ALA A 496 3.17 17.78 -28.19
N LYS A 497 2.08 18.43 -27.80
CA LYS A 497 1.88 18.96 -26.43
C LYS A 497 1.79 17.87 -25.37
N LEU A 498 1.24 16.69 -25.69
CA LEU A 498 1.22 15.53 -24.80
C LEU A 498 2.62 14.95 -24.55
N ARG A 499 3.50 14.98 -25.55
CA ARG A 499 4.92 14.58 -25.36
C ARG A 499 5.65 15.52 -24.42
N GLU A 500 5.50 16.84 -24.58
CA GLU A 500 6.13 17.85 -23.74
C GLU A 500 5.72 17.74 -22.25
N LEU A 501 4.50 17.28 -21.99
CA LEU A 501 3.97 17.06 -20.65
C LEU A 501 4.67 15.93 -19.89
N TYR A 502 5.23 14.95 -20.59
CA TYR A 502 5.84 13.74 -20.02
C TYR A 502 7.37 13.65 -20.18
N GLU A 503 8.00 14.60 -20.87
CA GLU A 503 9.46 14.66 -20.96
C GLU A 503 10.08 15.28 -19.70
N PRO A 504 11.14 14.65 -19.11
CA PRO A 504 11.83 15.22 -17.95
C PRO A 504 12.58 16.51 -18.32
N VAL A 505 12.59 17.49 -17.43
CA VAL A 505 13.19 18.84 -17.59
C VAL A 505 14.73 18.82 -17.81
N GLU A 506 15.43 17.70 -17.69
CA GLU A 506 16.90 17.62 -17.74
C GLU A 506 17.54 17.79 -19.12
N SER A 507 16.78 17.91 -20.21
CA SER A 507 17.35 18.03 -21.56
C SER A 507 17.48 19.46 -22.10
N LYS A 508 17.10 20.50 -21.37
CA LYS A 508 17.11 21.90 -21.88
C LYS A 508 18.33 22.74 -21.49
N SER A 509 19.35 22.21 -20.79
CA SER A 509 20.51 23.00 -20.33
C SER A 509 21.82 22.82 -21.10
N SER A 510 21.85 22.12 -22.23
CA SER A 510 23.12 21.86 -22.97
C SER A 510 23.16 22.27 -24.44
N SER A 511 22.37 23.27 -24.86
CA SER A 511 22.38 23.74 -26.24
C SER A 511 22.53 25.27 -26.38
N SER A 512 23.46 25.85 -25.62
CA SER A 512 23.90 27.22 -25.90
C SER A 512 25.31 27.44 -25.36
N LYS A 513 26.30 26.84 -26.03
CA LYS A 513 27.72 27.34 -26.07
C LYS A 513 28.50 26.50 -27.07
N ALA A 514 28.38 26.84 -28.35
CA ALA A 514 29.39 26.56 -29.36
C ALA A 514 29.15 27.45 -30.58
N SER A 515 29.66 28.66 -30.52
CA SER A 515 30.18 29.43 -31.63
C SER A 515 30.70 30.77 -31.09
N LEU A 516 31.96 30.78 -30.80
CA LEU A 516 32.98 31.78 -31.14
C LEU A 516 34.34 31.28 -30.64
#